data_5a354dc8387b92c3f4d8bcdfc126531a
#
_entry.id   5a354dc8387b92c3f4d8bcdfc126531a
#
_cell.length_a   1.000
_cell.length_b   1.000
_cell.length_c   1.000
_cell.angle_alpha   90.00
_cell.angle_beta   90.00
_cell.angle_gamma   90.00
#
_symmetry.space_group_name_H-M   'P 1'
#
loop_
_entity.id
_entity.type
_entity.pdbx_description
1 polymer ?
#
loop_
_entity_poly.entity_id
_entity_poly.type
_entity_poly.pdbx_seq_one_letter_code
_entity_poly.pdbx_strand_id
1 'polypeptide(L)'
;RQVLVLIDGVPVTDQSAINQEFDLRLVAVNQIESIEILKGGSSTLYGSGAATAVINIILKKASNDTISGSFETSVGTNNTAAASESGLYDLNQNVNINGTLGDFNFLGSFSLTGVDGMSSAKSKTNSVFENDAFYSKNGLLKLGYKVSDQLNIETFLNYDEFDYDFDGGAFSDSDVNTGNQEQFRFGIKPKFTYTKGQVYVLASINTVNR
;
A
#
# COMPACT_ATOMS: atom_id res chain seq x y z
N ARG A 1 16.56 -7.89 -10.04
CA ARG A 1 15.09 -7.80 -9.84
C ARG A 1 14.40 -8.71 -10.84
N GLN A 2 13.51 -9.57 -10.37
CA GLN A 2 12.86 -10.57 -11.20
C GLN A 2 11.34 -10.37 -11.28
N VAL A 3 10.73 -9.76 -10.26
CA VAL A 3 9.31 -9.46 -10.17
C VAL A 3 9.10 -7.94 -10.25
N LEU A 4 8.24 -7.51 -11.16
CA LEU A 4 7.83 -6.11 -11.28
C LEU A 4 6.54 -5.90 -10.49
N VAL A 5 6.51 -4.89 -9.62
CA VAL A 5 5.30 -4.45 -8.94
C VAL A 5 4.77 -3.20 -9.63
N LEU A 6 3.48 -3.19 -9.91
CA LEU A 6 2.74 -2.05 -10.43
C LEU A 6 1.64 -1.67 -9.43
N ILE A 7 1.34 -0.38 -9.32
CA ILE A 7 0.14 0.10 -8.64
C ILE A 7 -0.66 0.93 -9.63
N ASP A 8 -1.89 0.52 -9.93
CA ASP A 8 -2.75 1.08 -10.99
C ASP A 8 -2.03 1.17 -12.36
N GLY A 9 -1.16 0.17 -12.66
CA GLY A 9 -0.37 0.11 -13.88
C GLY A 9 0.92 0.96 -13.87
N VAL A 10 1.22 1.67 -12.79
CA VAL A 10 2.45 2.45 -12.62
C VAL A 10 3.52 1.57 -11.96
N PRO A 11 4.70 1.40 -12.57
CA PRO A 11 5.80 0.71 -11.93
C PRO A 11 6.23 1.40 -10.63
N VAL A 12 6.35 0.64 -9.56
CA VAL A 12 6.87 1.11 -8.27
C VAL A 12 8.17 0.41 -7.94
N THR A 13 9.14 1.18 -7.49
CA THR A 13 10.47 0.69 -7.13
C THR A 13 11.01 1.51 -5.97
N ASP A 14 11.78 0.87 -5.11
CA ASP A 14 12.56 1.56 -4.10
C ASP A 14 14.02 1.61 -4.56
N GLN A 15 14.48 2.79 -4.98
CA GLN A 15 15.85 3.02 -5.45
C GLN A 15 16.89 2.85 -4.33
N SER A 16 16.50 2.96 -3.07
CA SER A 16 17.37 2.79 -1.90
C SER A 16 17.56 1.33 -1.49
N ALA A 17 16.66 0.44 -1.92
CA ALA A 17 16.74 -0.98 -1.63
C ALA A 17 17.81 -1.69 -2.49
N ILE A 18 18.50 -2.69 -1.92
CA ILE A 18 19.61 -3.42 -2.57
C ILE A 18 19.21 -3.95 -3.96
N ASN A 19 18.01 -4.49 -4.12
CA ASN A 19 17.50 -5.04 -5.38
C ASN A 19 16.46 -4.11 -6.04
N GLN A 20 16.32 -2.87 -5.57
CA GLN A 20 15.25 -1.95 -5.97
C GLN A 20 13.85 -2.57 -5.78
N GLU A 21 13.71 -3.45 -4.80
CA GLU A 21 12.45 -4.10 -4.49
C GLU A 21 11.51 -3.14 -3.77
N PHE A 22 10.25 -3.11 -4.21
CA PHE A 22 9.22 -2.32 -3.57
C PHE A 22 8.73 -3.04 -2.31
N ASP A 23 8.65 -2.31 -1.20
CA ASP A 23 8.13 -2.85 0.04
C ASP A 23 6.59 -2.82 0.05
N LEU A 24 5.99 -4.00 0.02
CA LEU A 24 4.53 -4.14 -0.02
C LEU A 24 3.83 -3.67 1.27
N ARG A 25 4.57 -3.47 2.38
CA ARG A 25 4.03 -2.90 3.62
C ARG A 25 3.56 -1.45 3.45
N LEU A 26 4.04 -0.75 2.40
CA LEU A 26 3.58 0.59 2.01
C LEU A 26 2.18 0.61 1.40
N VAL A 27 1.52 -0.54 1.18
CA VAL A 27 0.18 -0.56 0.58
C VAL A 27 -0.83 -1.10 1.58
N ALA A 28 -1.75 -0.25 2.02
CA ALA A 28 -2.82 -0.68 2.91
C ALA A 28 -3.82 -1.60 2.20
N VAL A 29 -4.09 -2.75 2.79
CA VAL A 29 -4.98 -3.78 2.22
C VAL A 29 -6.39 -3.25 1.94
N ASN A 30 -6.89 -2.37 2.81
CA ASN A 30 -8.22 -1.76 2.67
C ASN A 30 -8.34 -0.82 1.46
N GLN A 31 -7.23 -0.37 0.87
CA GLN A 31 -7.20 0.44 -0.36
C GLN A 31 -7.20 -0.41 -1.63
N ILE A 32 -6.97 -1.73 -1.53
CA ILE A 32 -6.86 -2.62 -2.67
C ILE A 32 -8.25 -3.05 -3.14
N GLU A 33 -8.50 -2.94 -4.44
CA GLU A 33 -9.66 -3.53 -5.13
C GLU A 33 -9.36 -4.95 -5.59
N SER A 34 -8.21 -5.15 -6.23
CA SER A 34 -7.78 -6.45 -6.73
C SER A 34 -6.28 -6.52 -6.95
N ILE A 35 -5.74 -7.73 -7.01
CA ILE A 35 -4.34 -7.99 -7.35
C ILE A 35 -4.32 -8.93 -8.56
N GLU A 36 -3.66 -8.48 -9.62
CA GLU A 36 -3.44 -9.26 -10.83
C GLU A 36 -2.00 -9.77 -10.85
N ILE A 37 -1.84 -11.08 -11.02
CA ILE A 37 -0.51 -11.70 -11.08
C ILE A 37 -0.33 -12.35 -12.44
N LEU A 38 0.58 -11.78 -13.24
CA LEU A 38 1.00 -12.35 -14.52
C LEU A 38 2.32 -13.09 -14.31
N LYS A 39 2.28 -14.41 -14.42
CA LYS A 39 3.45 -15.31 -14.28
C LYS A 39 4.10 -15.54 -15.64
N GLY A 40 5.43 -15.63 -15.62
CA GLY A 40 6.24 -15.84 -16.82
C GLY A 40 6.97 -14.58 -17.29
N GLY A 41 7.79 -14.72 -18.32
CA GLY A 41 8.55 -13.61 -18.87
C GLY A 41 7.66 -12.59 -19.58
N SER A 42 7.43 -11.47 -18.95
CA SER A 42 6.58 -10.37 -19.46
C SER A 42 7.39 -9.12 -19.83
N SER A 43 8.71 -9.27 -19.98
CA SER A 43 9.63 -8.17 -20.27
C SER A 43 9.35 -7.45 -21.60
N THR A 44 8.71 -8.11 -22.55
CA THR A 44 8.27 -7.51 -23.83
C THR A 44 7.18 -6.47 -23.65
N LEU A 45 6.34 -6.61 -22.62
CA LEU A 45 5.24 -5.69 -22.34
C LEU A 45 5.58 -4.65 -21.25
N TYR A 46 6.36 -5.06 -20.25
CA TYR A 46 6.60 -4.28 -19.04
C TYR A 46 8.06 -3.90 -18.81
N GLY A 47 8.98 -4.29 -19.72
CA GLY A 47 10.40 -3.98 -19.63
C GLY A 47 11.21 -4.97 -18.81
N SER A 48 12.50 -4.66 -18.62
CA SER A 48 13.51 -5.57 -18.03
C SER A 48 13.23 -5.98 -16.57
N GLY A 49 12.40 -5.23 -15.85
CA GLY A 49 12.00 -5.56 -14.47
C GLY A 49 11.04 -6.73 -14.34
N ALA A 50 10.41 -7.19 -15.43
CA ALA A 50 9.39 -8.23 -15.45
C ALA A 50 9.92 -9.57 -15.99
N ALA A 51 11.03 -10.05 -15.42
CA ALA A 51 11.69 -11.27 -15.91
C ALA A 51 10.91 -12.55 -15.59
N THR A 52 10.27 -12.64 -14.43
CA THR A 52 9.56 -13.85 -13.99
C THR A 52 8.09 -13.64 -13.69
N ALA A 53 7.70 -12.46 -13.22
CA ALA A 53 6.31 -12.10 -12.96
C ALA A 53 6.08 -10.59 -12.94
N VAL A 54 4.81 -10.21 -13.12
CA VAL A 54 4.28 -8.87 -12.84
C VAL A 54 3.17 -9.01 -11.81
N ILE A 55 3.21 -8.20 -10.76
CA ILE A 55 2.14 -8.04 -9.78
C ILE A 55 1.57 -6.65 -9.98
N ASN A 56 0.31 -6.55 -10.41
CA ASN A 56 -0.40 -5.29 -10.55
C ASN A 56 -1.44 -5.16 -9.43
N ILE A 57 -1.21 -4.23 -8.50
CA ILE A 57 -2.12 -3.89 -7.42
C ILE A 57 -3.06 -2.81 -7.93
N ILE A 58 -4.34 -3.13 -8.02
CA ILE A 58 -5.39 -2.20 -8.44
C ILE A 58 -6.04 -1.62 -7.20
N LEU A 59 -5.93 -0.32 -7.03
CA LEU A 59 -6.53 0.39 -5.91
C LEU A 59 -8.00 0.73 -6.19
N LYS A 60 -8.81 0.80 -5.14
CA LYS A 60 -10.22 1.16 -5.19
C LYS A 60 -10.46 2.44 -5.99
N LYS A 61 -11.61 2.52 -6.62
CA LYS A 61 -12.08 3.66 -7.43
C LYS A 61 -13.27 4.31 -6.76
N ALA A 62 -13.60 5.53 -7.18
CA ALA A 62 -14.83 6.19 -6.79
C ALA A 62 -16.06 5.36 -7.18
N SER A 63 -17.09 5.33 -6.33
CA SER A 63 -18.37 4.71 -6.65
C SER A 63 -19.21 5.61 -7.56
N ASN A 64 -20.23 4.99 -8.18
CA ASN A 64 -21.23 5.75 -8.93
C ASN A 64 -22.31 6.40 -8.03
N ASP A 65 -22.29 6.10 -6.74
CA ASP A 65 -23.17 6.73 -5.76
C ASP A 65 -22.83 8.22 -5.61
N THR A 66 -23.78 9.04 -5.23
CA THR A 66 -23.54 10.47 -5.01
C THR A 66 -22.49 10.68 -3.92
N ILE A 67 -22.66 10.04 -2.78
CA ILE A 67 -21.68 9.98 -1.69
C ILE A 67 -21.86 8.65 -0.98
N SER A 68 -20.78 7.96 -0.71
CA SER A 68 -20.73 6.81 0.18
C SER A 68 -19.52 6.90 1.11
N GLY A 69 -19.64 6.33 2.30
CA GLY A 69 -18.55 6.31 3.26
C GLY A 69 -18.60 5.06 4.11
N SER A 70 -17.44 4.64 4.59
CA SER A 70 -17.29 3.55 5.55
C SER A 70 -16.25 3.92 6.60
N PHE A 71 -16.51 3.47 7.81
CA PHE A 71 -15.56 3.45 8.91
C PHE A 71 -15.50 2.03 9.44
N GLU A 72 -14.29 1.54 9.57
CA GLU A 72 -14.00 0.22 10.14
C GLU A 72 -12.95 0.38 11.22
N THR A 73 -13.17 -0.30 12.35
CA THR A 73 -12.15 -0.45 13.39
C THR A 73 -12.09 -1.92 13.79
N SER A 74 -10.88 -2.43 13.91
CA SER A 74 -10.65 -3.76 14.47
C SER A 74 -9.60 -3.68 15.58
N VAL A 75 -9.78 -4.51 16.59
CA VAL A 75 -8.86 -4.68 17.70
C VAL A 75 -8.52 -6.15 17.84
N GLY A 76 -7.30 -6.44 18.21
CA GLY A 76 -6.82 -7.80 18.26
C GLY A 76 -5.68 -8.00 19.25
N THR A 77 -5.17 -9.21 19.29
CA THR A 77 -4.01 -9.58 20.09
C THR A 77 -3.18 -10.63 19.36
N ASN A 78 -1.87 -10.50 19.46
CA ASN A 78 -0.90 -11.51 19.06
C ASN A 78 -0.49 -12.42 20.21
N ASN A 79 -1.09 -12.27 21.41
CA ASN A 79 -0.78 -13.09 22.55
C ASN A 79 -1.14 -14.56 22.32
N THR A 80 -0.22 -15.45 22.67
CA THR A 80 -0.45 -16.89 22.63
C THR A 80 -1.21 -17.35 23.86
N ALA A 81 -1.76 -18.57 23.83
CA ALA A 81 -2.42 -19.20 24.98
C ALA A 81 -1.49 -19.38 26.22
N ALA A 82 -0.19 -19.26 26.04
CA ALA A 82 0.82 -19.34 27.10
C ALA A 82 1.19 -17.96 27.67
N ALA A 83 0.66 -16.86 27.13
CA ALA A 83 0.92 -15.52 27.65
C ALA A 83 0.28 -15.37 29.04
N SER A 84 1.04 -14.78 29.96
CA SER A 84 0.59 -14.52 31.35
C SER A 84 -0.37 -13.31 31.43
N GLU A 85 -0.34 -12.46 30.42
CA GLU A 85 -1.18 -11.27 30.30
C GLU A 85 -1.91 -11.31 28.96
N SER A 86 -3.16 -10.90 28.96
CA SER A 86 -3.96 -10.74 27.75
C SER A 86 -4.35 -9.29 27.58
N GLY A 87 -3.95 -8.69 26.45
CA GLY A 87 -4.30 -7.33 26.10
C GLY A 87 -4.73 -7.25 24.64
N LEU A 88 -5.49 -6.21 24.31
CA LEU A 88 -5.84 -5.87 22.94
C LEU A 88 -4.89 -4.75 22.49
N TYR A 89 -3.76 -5.14 21.94
CA TYR A 89 -2.70 -4.21 21.54
C TYR A 89 -2.66 -3.94 20.04
N ASP A 90 -3.37 -4.77 19.24
CA ASP A 90 -3.48 -4.56 17.81
C ASP A 90 -4.70 -3.70 17.50
N LEU A 91 -4.47 -2.62 16.78
CA LEU A 91 -5.51 -1.68 16.35
C LEU A 91 -5.40 -1.44 14.86
N ASN A 92 -6.52 -1.56 14.15
CA ASN A 92 -6.62 -1.11 12.77
C ASN A 92 -7.85 -0.21 12.62
N GLN A 93 -7.67 0.95 11.97
CA GLN A 93 -8.72 1.91 11.72
C GLN A 93 -8.70 2.33 10.26
N ASN A 94 -9.84 2.23 9.59
CA ASN A 94 -9.99 2.57 8.19
C ASN A 94 -11.16 3.53 8.00
N VAL A 95 -10.92 4.61 7.29
CA VAL A 95 -11.95 5.57 6.87
C VAL A 95 -11.92 5.66 5.36
N ASN A 96 -13.06 5.53 4.72
CA ASN A 96 -13.20 5.73 3.28
C ASN A 96 -14.40 6.65 3.02
N ILE A 97 -14.23 7.57 2.09
CA ILE A 97 -15.30 8.37 1.53
C ILE A 97 -15.12 8.42 0.02
N ASN A 98 -16.17 8.19 -0.72
CA ASN A 98 -16.10 8.22 -2.17
C ASN A 98 -17.46 8.57 -2.77
N GLY A 99 -17.46 8.97 -4.05
CA GLY A 99 -18.72 9.28 -4.74
C GLY A 99 -18.52 9.95 -6.07
N THR A 100 -19.67 10.26 -6.70
CA THR A 100 -19.74 10.97 -7.97
C THR A 100 -20.79 12.07 -7.90
N LEU A 101 -20.37 13.31 -8.15
CA LEU A 101 -21.18 14.53 -8.13
C LEU A 101 -21.17 15.15 -9.53
N GLY A 102 -22.13 14.81 -10.37
CA GLY A 102 -22.16 15.24 -11.76
C GLY A 102 -20.96 14.70 -12.53
N ASP A 103 -20.12 15.59 -13.05
CA ASP A 103 -18.91 15.23 -13.80
C ASP A 103 -17.67 15.01 -12.92
N PHE A 104 -17.79 15.20 -11.61
CA PHE A 104 -16.70 15.05 -10.65
C PHE A 104 -16.84 13.76 -9.84
N ASN A 105 -15.80 12.96 -9.79
CA ASN A 105 -15.72 11.79 -8.92
C ASN A 105 -14.52 11.88 -7.97
N PHE A 106 -14.67 11.28 -6.79
CA PHE A 106 -13.65 11.33 -5.75
C PHE A 106 -13.62 10.06 -4.91
N LEU A 107 -12.45 9.74 -4.40
CA LEU A 107 -12.21 8.73 -3.38
C LEU A 107 -11.14 9.25 -2.43
N GLY A 108 -11.45 9.29 -1.14
CA GLY A 108 -10.49 9.50 -0.06
C GLY A 108 -10.47 8.27 0.83
N SER A 109 -9.29 7.78 1.17
CA SER A 109 -9.09 6.66 2.08
C SER A 109 -7.97 6.98 3.04
N PHE A 110 -8.17 6.67 4.31
CA PHE A 110 -7.15 6.80 5.34
C PHE A 110 -7.15 5.56 6.22
N SER A 111 -5.96 5.05 6.53
CA SER A 111 -5.76 3.87 7.34
C SER A 111 -4.70 4.10 8.39
N LEU A 112 -4.97 3.64 9.61
CA LEU A 112 -4.01 3.54 10.69
C LEU A 112 -3.94 2.09 11.13
N THR A 113 -2.73 1.56 11.25
CA THR A 113 -2.49 0.22 11.79
C THR A 113 -1.43 0.32 12.88
N GLY A 114 -1.73 -0.22 14.05
CA GLY A 114 -0.77 -0.43 15.12
C GLY A 114 -0.84 -1.89 15.55
N VAL A 115 0.29 -2.58 15.54
CA VAL A 115 0.41 -3.98 15.94
C VAL A 115 1.55 -4.07 16.93
N ASP A 116 1.28 -4.61 18.11
CA ASP A 116 2.31 -4.84 19.13
C ASP A 116 3.31 -5.92 18.69
N GLY A 117 2.90 -6.80 17.81
CA GLY A 117 3.75 -7.80 17.18
C GLY A 117 4.19 -8.92 18.12
N MET A 118 5.30 -9.53 17.76
CA MET A 118 6.00 -10.56 18.53
C MET A 118 7.48 -10.45 18.20
N SER A 119 8.38 -10.68 19.21
CA SER A 119 9.80 -10.75 18.91
C SER A 119 10.11 -11.78 17.82
N SER A 120 10.90 -11.38 16.86
CA SER A 120 11.40 -12.26 15.79
C SER A 120 12.56 -13.13 16.24
N ALA A 121 13.21 -12.78 17.36
CA ALA A 121 14.27 -13.56 17.98
C ALA A 121 13.71 -14.65 18.91
N LYS A 122 14.51 -15.69 19.13
CA LYS A 122 14.18 -16.80 20.01
C LYS A 122 15.13 -16.84 21.19
N SER A 123 14.61 -16.75 22.43
CA SER A 123 15.40 -16.94 23.62
C SER A 123 15.96 -18.37 23.74
N LYS A 124 17.24 -18.47 24.05
CA LYS A 124 17.90 -19.76 24.40
C LYS A 124 17.76 -20.11 25.87
N THR A 125 17.38 -19.15 26.71
CA THR A 125 17.37 -19.27 28.19
C THR A 125 15.99 -19.07 28.79
N ASN A 126 14.93 -19.11 27.97
CA ASN A 126 13.54 -18.78 28.35
C ASN A 126 13.36 -17.35 28.90
N SER A 127 14.24 -16.43 28.54
CA SER A 127 14.04 -15.00 28.79
C SER A 127 12.86 -14.51 27.96
N VAL A 128 12.11 -13.56 28.48
CA VAL A 128 11.07 -12.85 27.72
C VAL A 128 11.77 -11.77 26.90
N PHE A 129 11.56 -11.78 25.61
CA PHE A 129 12.00 -10.76 24.67
C PHE A 129 10.86 -9.76 24.47
N GLU A 130 11.18 -8.51 24.10
CA GLU A 130 10.15 -7.54 23.76
C GLU A 130 9.49 -7.89 22.40
N ASN A 131 8.38 -7.23 22.14
CA ASN A 131 7.66 -7.39 20.90
C ASN A 131 8.21 -6.45 19.82
N ASP A 132 8.36 -6.95 18.59
CA ASP A 132 8.68 -6.13 17.43
C ASP A 132 7.42 -5.43 16.93
N ALA A 133 7.19 -4.19 17.35
CA ALA A 133 6.00 -3.43 17.00
C ALA A 133 6.02 -2.96 15.54
N PHE A 134 4.84 -2.76 14.99
CA PHE A 134 4.64 -2.22 13.63
C PHE A 134 3.53 -1.17 13.64
N TYR A 135 3.81 -0.01 13.10
CA TYR A 135 2.84 1.08 12.94
C TYR A 135 2.83 1.55 11.50
N SER A 136 1.65 1.77 10.93
CA SER A 136 1.54 2.36 9.60
C SER A 136 0.41 3.38 9.48
N LYS A 137 0.63 4.36 8.60
CA LYS A 137 -0.32 5.38 8.19
C LYS A 137 -0.37 5.39 6.66
N ASN A 138 -1.56 5.26 6.09
CA ASN A 138 -1.73 5.23 4.66
C ASN A 138 -2.85 6.18 4.25
N GLY A 139 -2.56 7.08 3.33
CA GLY A 139 -3.50 8.02 2.76
C GLY A 139 -3.61 7.87 1.25
N LEU A 140 -4.82 7.80 0.72
CA LEU A 140 -5.11 7.77 -0.71
C LEU A 140 -6.17 8.80 -1.05
N LEU A 141 -5.90 9.65 -2.02
CA LEU A 141 -6.88 10.54 -2.64
C LEU A 141 -6.87 10.31 -4.14
N LYS A 142 -8.02 10.02 -4.71
CA LYS A 142 -8.25 9.99 -6.17
C LYS A 142 -9.32 10.98 -6.52
N LEU A 143 -9.08 11.76 -7.56
CA LEU A 143 -10.03 12.74 -8.10
C LEU A 143 -10.15 12.51 -9.60
N GLY A 144 -11.36 12.55 -10.11
CA GLY A 144 -11.64 12.47 -11.54
C GLY A 144 -12.61 13.53 -11.98
N TYR A 145 -12.38 14.08 -13.15
CA TYR A 145 -13.26 15.09 -13.74
C TYR A 145 -13.51 14.79 -15.22
N LYS A 146 -14.78 14.65 -15.57
CA LYS A 146 -15.23 14.50 -16.95
C LYS A 146 -15.31 15.87 -17.62
N VAL A 147 -14.26 16.25 -18.33
CA VAL A 147 -14.17 17.54 -19.03
C VAL A 147 -15.15 17.60 -20.21
N SER A 148 -15.34 16.47 -20.88
CA SER A 148 -16.31 16.28 -21.97
C SER A 148 -16.64 14.79 -22.12
N ASP A 149 -17.56 14.43 -23.02
CA ASP A 149 -17.84 13.02 -23.33
C ASP A 149 -16.63 12.25 -23.85
N GLN A 150 -15.64 12.96 -24.36
CA GLN A 150 -14.42 12.36 -24.91
C GLN A 150 -13.23 12.45 -23.96
N LEU A 151 -13.16 13.47 -23.09
CA LEU A 151 -12.00 13.72 -22.24
C LEU A 151 -12.33 13.58 -20.76
N ASN A 152 -11.64 12.65 -20.12
CA ASN A 152 -11.64 12.48 -18.67
C ASN A 152 -10.22 12.67 -18.11
N ILE A 153 -10.09 13.35 -16.98
CA ILE A 153 -8.82 13.54 -16.29
C ILE A 153 -8.93 12.92 -14.92
N GLU A 154 -8.03 12.01 -14.62
CA GLU A 154 -7.90 11.38 -13.30
C GLU A 154 -6.58 11.83 -12.66
N THR A 155 -6.59 12.07 -11.37
CA THR A 155 -5.38 12.33 -10.58
C THR A 155 -5.42 11.52 -9.29
N PHE A 156 -4.24 11.16 -8.79
CA PHE A 156 -4.11 10.48 -7.51
C PHE A 156 -2.97 11.03 -6.69
N LEU A 157 -3.11 10.93 -5.39
CA LEU A 157 -2.11 11.22 -4.39
C LEU A 157 -2.12 10.10 -3.35
N ASN A 158 -0.97 9.51 -3.08
CA ASN A 158 -0.76 8.60 -1.97
C ASN A 158 0.33 9.14 -1.05
N TYR A 159 0.12 8.96 0.24
CA TYR A 159 1.13 9.06 1.27
C TYR A 159 1.07 7.82 2.13
N ASP A 160 2.17 7.12 2.24
CA ASP A 160 2.29 5.87 2.97
C ASP A 160 3.54 5.95 3.84
N GLU A 161 3.40 5.59 5.12
CA GLU A 161 4.47 5.58 6.11
C GLU A 161 4.32 4.36 7.00
N PHE A 162 5.43 3.74 7.37
CA PHE A 162 5.45 2.77 8.44
C PHE A 162 6.74 2.81 9.25
N ASP A 163 6.57 2.52 10.52
CA ASP A 163 7.64 2.30 11.50
C ASP A 163 7.59 0.85 11.96
N TYR A 164 8.75 0.26 12.23
CA TYR A 164 8.84 -1.11 12.71
C TYR A 164 10.08 -1.32 13.56
N ASP A 165 9.95 -2.20 14.54
CA ASP A 165 11.06 -2.67 15.34
C ASP A 165 11.60 -3.98 14.77
N PHE A 166 12.86 -4.30 15.03
CA PHE A 166 13.46 -5.53 14.56
C PHE A 166 14.64 -5.96 15.40
N ASP A 167 14.82 -7.25 15.53
CA ASP A 167 15.86 -7.88 16.31
C ASP A 167 17.23 -7.89 15.64
N GLY A 168 18.30 -8.01 16.43
CA GLY A 168 19.68 -8.10 15.96
C GLY A 168 20.04 -9.43 15.28
N GLY A 169 19.13 -10.41 15.32
CA GLY A 169 19.28 -11.73 14.70
C GLY A 169 18.48 -12.82 15.41
N ALA A 170 18.53 -14.04 14.94
CA ALA A 170 17.68 -15.15 15.38
C ALA A 170 17.67 -15.44 16.89
N PHE A 171 18.69 -14.99 17.64
CA PHE A 171 18.82 -15.19 19.07
C PHE A 171 19.29 -13.91 19.81
N SER A 172 19.20 -12.77 19.17
CA SER A 172 19.68 -11.48 19.65
C SER A 172 18.54 -10.49 19.61
N ASP A 173 17.91 -10.34 20.75
CA ASP A 173 16.88 -9.36 21.02
C ASP A 173 17.44 -7.92 21.01
N SER A 174 16.68 -6.95 20.59
CA SER A 174 17.10 -5.55 20.52
C SER A 174 15.92 -4.60 20.62
N ASP A 175 15.88 -3.88 21.73
CA ASP A 175 14.91 -2.83 22.05
C ASP A 175 15.23 -1.45 21.43
N VAL A 176 16.26 -1.37 20.59
CA VAL A 176 16.74 -0.11 20.01
C VAL A 176 16.79 -0.10 18.48
N ASN A 177 16.60 -1.26 17.86
CA ASN A 177 16.62 -1.34 16.41
C ASN A 177 15.24 -0.98 15.86
N THR A 178 15.16 0.16 15.21
CA THR A 178 13.93 0.63 14.55
C THR A 178 14.18 0.94 13.09
N GLY A 179 13.17 0.80 12.27
CA GLY A 179 13.20 1.22 10.88
C GLY A 179 11.97 2.07 10.55
N ASN A 180 12.15 3.03 9.67
CA ASN A 180 11.08 3.87 9.15
C ASN A 180 11.13 3.85 7.63
N GLN A 181 9.98 3.89 6.98
CA GLN A 181 9.90 4.08 5.55
C GLN A 181 8.69 4.93 5.18
N GLU A 182 8.93 5.93 4.35
CA GLU A 182 7.92 6.84 3.82
C GLU A 182 7.86 6.74 2.30
N GLN A 183 6.66 6.86 1.76
CA GLN A 183 6.44 6.98 0.32
C GLN A 183 5.43 8.09 0.02
N PHE A 184 5.75 8.89 -0.97
CA PHE A 184 4.82 9.83 -1.58
C PHE A 184 4.70 9.53 -3.07
N ARG A 185 3.46 9.42 -3.56
CA ARG A 185 3.16 9.23 -4.98
C ARG A 185 2.09 10.21 -5.42
N PHE A 186 2.34 10.86 -6.54
CA PHE A 186 1.36 11.69 -7.22
C PHE A 186 1.34 11.34 -8.70
N GLY A 187 0.16 11.38 -9.32
CA GLY A 187 0.05 11.16 -10.75
C GLY A 187 -1.20 11.77 -11.37
N ILE A 188 -1.13 11.98 -12.67
CA ILE A 188 -2.21 12.49 -13.51
C ILE A 188 -2.36 11.64 -14.76
N LYS A 189 -3.61 11.35 -15.12
CA LYS A 189 -3.97 10.45 -16.23
C LYS A 189 -5.09 11.05 -17.07
N PRO A 190 -4.81 11.97 -18.00
CA PRO A 190 -5.76 12.35 -19.03
C PRO A 190 -6.04 11.16 -19.97
N LYS A 191 -7.32 10.89 -20.20
CA LYS A 191 -7.82 9.84 -21.07
C LYS A 191 -8.76 10.42 -22.11
N PHE A 192 -8.45 10.22 -23.37
CA PHE A 192 -9.28 10.61 -24.50
C PHE A 192 -9.91 9.38 -25.16
N THR A 193 -11.24 9.39 -25.25
CA THR A 193 -12.04 8.30 -25.83
C THR A 193 -12.60 8.78 -27.19
N TYR A 194 -12.47 7.96 -28.20
CA TYR A 194 -13.00 8.20 -29.55
C TYR A 194 -13.78 6.97 -30.02
N THR A 195 -14.48 7.08 -31.15
CA THR A 195 -15.45 6.08 -31.62
C THR A 195 -14.95 4.64 -31.67
N LYS A 196 -13.66 4.41 -31.88
CA LYS A 196 -13.07 3.07 -32.04
C LYS A 196 -12.04 2.70 -30.98
N GLY A 197 -11.84 3.54 -29.95
CA GLY A 197 -10.85 3.24 -28.92
C GLY A 197 -10.61 4.37 -27.94
N GLN A 198 -9.55 4.24 -27.18
CA GLN A 198 -9.11 5.24 -26.21
C GLN A 198 -7.60 5.36 -26.23
N VAL A 199 -7.13 6.54 -25.89
CA VAL A 199 -5.72 6.83 -25.63
C VAL A 199 -5.60 7.53 -24.29
N TYR A 200 -4.59 7.22 -23.52
CA TYR A 200 -4.27 7.94 -22.28
C TYR A 200 -2.77 8.13 -22.14
N VAL A 201 -2.42 9.13 -21.37
CA VAL A 201 -1.05 9.35 -20.88
C VAL A 201 -1.10 9.25 -19.36
N LEU A 202 -0.11 8.61 -18.76
CA LEU A 202 0.04 8.56 -17.32
C LEU A 202 1.40 9.15 -16.97
N ALA A 203 1.38 10.26 -16.24
CA ALA A 203 2.57 10.89 -15.67
C ALA A 203 2.52 10.76 -14.14
N SER A 204 3.62 10.33 -13.53
CA SER A 204 3.68 10.16 -12.08
C SER A 204 5.06 10.44 -11.51
N ILE A 205 5.07 10.84 -10.23
CA ILE A 205 6.24 11.00 -9.39
C ILE A 205 6.10 10.03 -8.22
N ASN A 206 7.18 9.35 -7.88
CA ASN A 206 7.29 8.48 -6.71
C ASN A 206 8.56 8.82 -5.96
N THR A 207 8.44 9.08 -4.66
CA THR A 207 9.56 9.34 -3.75
C THR A 207 9.46 8.38 -2.58
N VAL A 208 10.58 7.74 -2.24
CA VAL A 208 10.70 6.83 -1.09
C VAL A 208 11.87 7.29 -0.23
N ASN A 209 11.65 7.40 1.08
CA ASN A 209 12.64 7.70 2.11
C ASN A 209 12.71 6.55 3.11
N ARG A 210 13.89 6.36 3.70
CA ARG A 210 14.18 5.36 4.76
C ARG A 210 15.04 5.97 5.84
#